data_26e570c07ddeb3d8e19d8cfa6f9febbc
#
_entry.id   26e570c07ddeb3d8e19d8cfa6f9febbc
#
_cell.length_a   1.000
_cell.length_b   1.000
_cell.length_c   1.000
_cell.angle_alpha   90.00
_cell.angle_beta   90.00
_cell.angle_gamma   90.00
#
_symmetry.space_group_name_H-M   'P 1'
#
loop_
_entity.id
_entity.type
_entity.pdbx_description
1 polymer ?
#
loop_
_entity_poly.entity_id
_entity_poly.type
_entity_poly.pdbx_seq_one_letter_code
_entity_poly.pdbx_strand_id
1 'polypeptide(L)'
;MRKEKGFTLIELLIYSVLSVIIGLVVTITFLQIINVVETTRRSRESLDSAKRAMDVISQEIKHAESIYTKTSDFGPNPGQLSLETTRDADTVDETSTYVDFYVDDSRLYMKREGQVASIVTSEKVKVEELVFTRLNTSADNSAVRVKIKIVYADPINGPTSPVTLYSTTALRSY
;
A
#
# COMPACT_ATOMS: atom_id res chain seq x y z
N MET A 1 -61.27 35.42 -25.13
CA MET A 1 -60.53 34.51 -25.98
C MET A 1 -59.07 34.68 -25.70
N ARG A 2 -58.39 33.72 -25.03
CA ARG A 2 -56.92 33.72 -24.83
C ARG A 2 -56.30 33.37 -26.16
N LYS A 3 -55.46 34.29 -26.73
CA LYS A 3 -54.65 34.01 -27.93
C LYS A 3 -53.54 33.01 -27.50
N GLU A 4 -53.65 31.79 -27.95
CA GLU A 4 -52.61 30.80 -27.89
C GLU A 4 -51.42 31.28 -28.74
N LYS A 5 -50.27 31.59 -28.11
CA LYS A 5 -49.06 31.91 -28.85
C LYS A 5 -48.40 30.59 -29.27
N GLY A 6 -48.42 30.32 -30.58
CA GLY A 6 -47.68 29.17 -31.12
C GLY A 6 -46.17 29.39 -31.07
N PHE A 7 -45.42 28.30 -30.87
CA PHE A 7 -43.95 28.31 -30.93
C PHE A 7 -43.47 28.65 -32.35
N THR A 8 -42.43 29.47 -32.42
CA THR A 8 -41.76 29.78 -33.69
C THR A 8 -40.73 28.67 -34.02
N LEU A 9 -40.50 28.42 -35.32
CA LEU A 9 -39.54 27.43 -35.79
C LEU A 9 -38.11 27.72 -35.28
N ILE A 10 -37.73 28.97 -35.16
CA ILE A 10 -36.43 29.40 -34.64
C ILE A 10 -36.28 29.13 -33.15
N GLU A 11 -37.35 29.29 -32.38
CA GLU A 11 -37.37 29.02 -30.95
C GLU A 11 -37.16 27.52 -30.66
N LEU A 12 -37.79 26.66 -31.44
CA LEU A 12 -37.60 25.20 -31.36
C LEU A 12 -36.16 24.80 -31.73
N LEU A 13 -35.56 25.47 -32.73
CA LEU A 13 -34.17 25.22 -33.11
C LEU A 13 -33.20 25.63 -32.00
N ILE A 14 -33.40 26.79 -31.37
CA ILE A 14 -32.57 27.27 -30.27
C ILE A 14 -32.65 26.29 -29.08
N TYR A 15 -33.85 25.85 -28.69
CA TYR A 15 -34.01 24.89 -27.59
C TYR A 15 -33.38 23.53 -27.88
N SER A 16 -33.46 23.06 -29.14
CA SER A 16 -32.83 21.78 -29.50
C SER A 16 -31.30 21.84 -29.40
N VAL A 17 -30.68 22.92 -29.89
CA VAL A 17 -29.24 23.13 -29.79
C VAL A 17 -28.81 23.25 -28.32
N LEU A 18 -29.52 24.04 -27.52
CA LEU A 18 -29.24 24.19 -26.10
C LEU A 18 -29.34 22.86 -25.34
N SER A 19 -30.36 22.06 -25.64
CA SER A 19 -30.58 20.74 -25.06
C SER A 19 -29.41 19.79 -25.38
N VAL A 20 -28.90 19.79 -26.60
CA VAL A 20 -27.74 18.98 -27.01
C VAL A 20 -26.49 19.41 -26.25
N ILE A 21 -26.23 20.72 -26.12
CA ILE A 21 -25.07 21.24 -25.38
C ILE A 21 -25.13 20.82 -23.92
N ILE A 22 -26.27 20.97 -23.25
CA ILE A 22 -26.45 20.55 -21.85
C ILE A 22 -26.25 19.04 -21.70
N GLY A 23 -26.83 18.24 -22.61
CA GLY A 23 -26.65 16.77 -22.59
C GLY A 23 -25.18 16.37 -22.72
N LEU A 24 -24.42 17.05 -23.56
CA LEU A 24 -23.00 16.80 -23.76
C LEU A 24 -22.18 17.12 -22.50
N VAL A 25 -22.42 18.26 -21.88
CA VAL A 25 -21.75 18.66 -20.62
C VAL A 25 -22.05 17.66 -19.51
N VAL A 26 -23.30 17.24 -19.35
CA VAL A 26 -23.70 16.25 -18.34
C VAL A 26 -22.97 14.92 -18.57
N THR A 27 -22.90 14.46 -19.82
CA THR A 27 -22.22 13.20 -20.17
C THR A 27 -20.73 13.26 -19.87
N ILE A 28 -20.03 14.34 -20.25
CA ILE A 28 -18.61 14.52 -19.96
C ILE A 28 -18.36 14.53 -18.45
N THR A 29 -19.16 15.27 -17.70
CA THR A 29 -19.04 15.33 -16.23
C THR A 29 -19.22 13.96 -15.60
N PHE A 30 -20.18 13.18 -16.06
CA PHE A 30 -20.42 11.82 -15.56
C PHE A 30 -19.22 10.90 -15.79
N LEU A 31 -18.62 10.93 -16.99
CA LEU A 31 -17.42 10.16 -17.30
C LEU A 31 -16.22 10.57 -16.42
N GLN A 32 -16.05 11.86 -16.14
CA GLN A 32 -15.00 12.33 -15.23
C GLN A 32 -15.18 11.82 -13.81
N ILE A 33 -16.41 11.79 -13.30
CA ILE A 33 -16.71 11.28 -11.96
C ILE A 33 -16.31 9.80 -11.84
N ILE A 34 -16.65 8.97 -12.85
CA ILE A 34 -16.28 7.54 -12.84
C ILE A 34 -14.74 7.39 -12.75
N ASN A 35 -13.99 8.11 -13.56
CA ASN A 35 -12.53 8.04 -13.57
C ASN A 35 -11.91 8.46 -12.22
N VAL A 36 -12.44 9.51 -11.59
CA VAL A 36 -11.98 9.98 -10.28
C VAL A 36 -12.26 8.94 -9.20
N VAL A 37 -13.44 8.32 -9.19
CA VAL A 37 -13.80 7.28 -8.23
C VAL A 37 -12.87 6.07 -8.34
N GLU A 38 -12.59 5.59 -9.55
CA GLU A 38 -11.67 4.48 -9.77
C GLU A 38 -10.24 4.79 -9.32
N THR A 39 -9.71 5.96 -9.68
CA THR A 39 -8.37 6.38 -9.28
C THR A 39 -8.25 6.49 -7.75
N THR A 40 -9.28 7.06 -7.10
CA THR A 40 -9.32 7.16 -5.64
C THR A 40 -9.35 5.78 -4.97
N ARG A 41 -10.13 4.85 -5.51
CA ARG A 41 -10.20 3.46 -5.00
C ARG A 41 -8.85 2.75 -5.10
N ARG A 42 -8.16 2.87 -6.24
CA ARG A 42 -6.83 2.30 -6.47
C ARG A 42 -5.79 2.87 -5.50
N SER A 43 -5.81 4.19 -5.31
CA SER A 43 -4.91 4.87 -4.37
C SER A 43 -5.14 4.45 -2.92
N ARG A 44 -6.40 4.28 -2.51
CA ARG A 44 -6.76 3.77 -1.17
C ARG A 44 -6.26 2.35 -0.96
N GLU A 45 -6.44 1.45 -1.92
CA GLU A 45 -5.96 0.07 -1.82
C GLU A 45 -4.45 0.00 -1.64
N SER A 46 -3.68 0.79 -2.42
CA SER A 46 -2.23 0.90 -2.27
C SER A 46 -1.83 1.44 -0.90
N LEU A 47 -2.52 2.49 -0.43
CA LEU A 47 -2.24 3.11 0.87
C LEU A 47 -2.56 2.18 2.04
N ASP A 48 -3.70 1.51 2.01
CA ASP A 48 -4.13 0.60 3.08
C ASP A 48 -3.22 -0.63 3.15
N SER A 49 -2.80 -1.16 2.00
CA SER A 49 -1.82 -2.25 1.94
C SER A 49 -0.45 -1.82 2.47
N ALA A 50 0.01 -0.60 2.10
CA ALA A 50 1.27 -0.05 2.58
C ALA A 50 1.26 0.19 4.10
N LYS A 51 0.16 0.73 4.64
CA LYS A 51 -0.03 0.92 6.08
C LYS A 51 -0.02 -0.41 6.83
N ARG A 52 -0.79 -1.40 6.38
CA ARG A 52 -0.82 -2.74 6.98
C ARG A 52 0.59 -3.35 7.01
N ALA A 53 1.30 -3.31 5.89
CA ALA A 53 2.67 -3.82 5.81
C ALA A 53 3.59 -3.12 6.81
N MET A 54 3.52 -1.80 6.89
CA MET A 54 4.32 -0.99 7.80
C MET A 54 3.98 -1.26 9.27
N ASP A 55 2.70 -1.41 9.59
CA ASP A 55 2.24 -1.71 10.96
C ASP A 55 2.71 -3.08 11.42
N VAL A 56 2.59 -4.12 10.55
CA VAL A 56 3.08 -5.48 10.86
C VAL A 56 4.58 -5.47 11.08
N ILE A 57 5.36 -4.89 10.17
CA ILE A 57 6.82 -4.81 10.31
C ILE A 57 7.20 -4.04 11.58
N SER A 58 6.58 -2.88 11.82
CA SER A 58 6.88 -2.05 13.00
C SER A 58 6.52 -2.76 14.31
N GLN A 59 5.45 -3.54 14.32
CA GLN A 59 5.04 -4.30 15.48
C GLN A 59 6.03 -5.44 15.80
N GLU A 60 6.48 -6.17 14.77
CA GLU A 60 7.47 -7.23 14.97
C GLU A 60 8.83 -6.66 15.41
N ILE A 61 9.27 -5.53 14.82
CA ILE A 61 10.51 -4.86 15.28
C ILE A 61 10.43 -4.46 16.76
N LYS A 62 9.27 -3.96 17.22
CA LYS A 62 9.08 -3.59 18.64
C LYS A 62 9.11 -4.77 19.59
N HIS A 63 8.75 -5.96 19.13
CA HIS A 63 8.77 -7.18 19.93
C HIS A 63 10.06 -7.99 19.81
N ALA A 64 10.91 -7.63 18.84
CA ALA A 64 12.17 -8.29 18.62
C ALA A 64 13.18 -7.92 19.73
N GLU A 65 13.95 -8.91 20.15
CA GLU A 65 15.10 -8.73 21.05
C GLU A 65 16.33 -8.29 20.29
N SER A 66 16.55 -8.86 19.11
CA SER A 66 17.70 -8.53 18.29
C SER A 66 17.39 -8.60 16.79
N ILE A 67 18.31 -8.02 16.00
CA ILE A 67 18.31 -8.13 14.54
C ILE A 67 19.30 -9.21 14.16
N TYR A 68 18.82 -10.25 13.49
CA TYR A 68 19.68 -11.32 13.02
C TYR A 68 20.39 -10.88 11.73
N THR A 69 21.62 -10.41 11.88
CA THR A 69 22.36 -9.75 10.79
C THR A 69 22.88 -10.69 9.71
N LYS A 70 22.93 -12.02 9.98
CA LYS A 70 23.44 -12.99 9.00
C LYS A 70 22.52 -13.18 7.80
N THR A 71 21.22 -13.03 8.00
CA THR A 71 20.18 -13.18 6.97
C THR A 71 19.50 -11.87 6.62
N SER A 72 19.72 -10.81 7.43
CA SER A 72 19.22 -9.47 7.11
C SER A 72 20.07 -8.80 6.03
N ASP A 73 19.40 -8.22 5.03
CA ASP A 73 20.02 -7.48 3.94
C ASP A 73 19.58 -6.01 3.99
N PHE A 74 20.53 -5.12 4.35
CA PHE A 74 20.28 -3.70 4.54
C PHE A 74 20.82 -2.90 3.37
N GLY A 75 19.99 -2.03 2.82
CA GLY A 75 20.37 -1.10 1.76
C GLY A 75 19.94 -1.50 0.35
N PRO A 76 20.07 -2.76 -0.12
CA PRO A 76 19.57 -3.13 -1.45
C PRO A 76 18.05 -3.17 -1.53
N ASN A 77 17.55 -3.24 -2.76
CA ASN A 77 16.14 -3.43 -3.06
C ASN A 77 16.01 -4.69 -3.96
N PRO A 78 15.21 -5.69 -3.58
CA PRO A 78 14.46 -5.80 -2.33
C PRO A 78 15.36 -6.15 -1.13
N GLY A 79 15.13 -5.49 0.00
CA GLY A 79 15.79 -5.83 1.25
C GLY A 79 15.12 -6.99 1.98
N GLN A 80 15.86 -7.61 2.88
CA GLN A 80 15.36 -8.63 3.80
C GLN A 80 15.65 -8.22 5.24
N LEU A 81 14.69 -8.47 6.14
CA LEU A 81 14.84 -8.23 7.56
C LEU A 81 14.54 -9.50 8.33
N SER A 82 15.50 -9.98 9.11
CA SER A 82 15.35 -11.11 10.01
C SER A 82 15.47 -10.62 11.46
N LEU A 83 14.47 -10.93 12.25
CA LEU A 83 14.34 -10.54 13.65
C LEU A 83 14.39 -11.77 14.54
N GLU A 84 15.07 -11.66 15.66
CA GLU A 84 15.08 -12.65 16.73
C GLU A 84 14.11 -12.20 17.82
N THR A 85 13.22 -13.10 18.24
CA THR A 85 12.20 -12.82 19.26
C THR A 85 11.99 -14.04 20.14
N THR A 86 11.66 -13.83 21.40
CA THR A 86 11.25 -14.89 22.33
C THR A 86 9.74 -15.21 22.26
N ARG A 87 9.01 -14.43 21.47
CA ARG A 87 7.58 -14.62 21.29
C ARG A 87 7.32 -15.83 20.40
N ASP A 88 6.46 -16.73 20.86
CA ASP A 88 6.06 -17.96 20.15
C ASP A 88 7.19 -19.01 20.00
N ALA A 89 8.17 -19.05 20.93
CA ALA A 89 9.05 -20.20 21.07
C ALA A 89 8.21 -21.44 21.44
N ASP A 90 8.14 -22.42 20.54
CA ASP A 90 7.18 -23.53 20.60
C ASP A 90 7.59 -24.63 21.64
N THR A 91 8.81 -24.60 22.14
CA THR A 91 9.33 -25.64 23.06
C THR A 91 10.00 -25.04 24.29
N VAL A 92 9.97 -25.77 25.38
CA VAL A 92 10.57 -25.38 26.67
C VAL A 92 12.10 -25.19 26.58
N ASP A 93 12.71 -25.72 25.51
CA ASP A 93 14.16 -25.68 25.27
C ASP A 93 14.56 -24.62 24.24
N GLU A 94 13.62 -24.03 23.51
CA GLU A 94 13.88 -22.94 22.56
C GLU A 94 13.80 -21.58 23.25
N THR A 95 14.90 -20.86 23.26
CA THR A 95 15.00 -19.54 23.90
C THR A 95 14.66 -18.39 22.94
N SER A 96 14.71 -18.63 21.64
CA SER A 96 14.40 -17.63 20.60
C SER A 96 13.85 -18.27 19.35
N THR A 97 13.05 -17.51 18.60
CA THR A 97 12.50 -17.86 17.30
C THR A 97 12.74 -16.71 16.32
N TYR A 98 12.68 -16.98 15.02
CA TYR A 98 12.99 -16.01 13.98
C TYR A 98 11.76 -15.59 13.18
N VAL A 99 11.72 -14.29 12.83
CA VAL A 99 10.70 -13.71 11.95
C VAL A 99 11.39 -13.03 10.80
N ASP A 100 11.12 -13.47 9.58
CA ASP A 100 11.71 -12.96 8.37
C ASP A 100 10.68 -12.17 7.55
N PHE A 101 11.10 -11.01 7.06
CA PHE A 101 10.39 -10.20 6.08
C PHE A 101 11.17 -10.14 4.78
N TYR A 102 10.55 -10.52 3.69
CA TYR A 102 11.16 -10.50 2.36
C TYR A 102 10.11 -10.28 1.27
N VAL A 103 10.55 -9.87 0.09
CA VAL A 103 9.69 -9.72 -1.08
C VAL A 103 9.95 -10.88 -2.03
N ASP A 104 8.88 -11.55 -2.41
CA ASP A 104 8.88 -12.57 -3.46
C ASP A 104 7.70 -12.31 -4.41
N ASP A 105 7.90 -12.47 -5.71
CA ASP A 105 6.91 -12.17 -6.76
C ASP A 105 6.19 -10.82 -6.54
N SER A 106 6.94 -9.77 -6.19
CA SER A 106 6.43 -8.43 -5.89
C SER A 106 5.42 -8.36 -4.74
N ARG A 107 5.41 -9.34 -3.83
CA ARG A 107 4.57 -9.39 -2.63
C ARG A 107 5.44 -9.45 -1.39
N LEU A 108 4.99 -8.79 -0.33
CA LEU A 108 5.65 -8.86 0.96
C LEU A 108 5.19 -10.10 1.71
N TYR A 109 6.14 -10.91 2.11
CA TYR A 109 5.95 -12.08 2.94
C TYR A 109 6.51 -11.86 4.35
N MET A 110 5.83 -12.45 5.32
CA MET A 110 6.30 -12.64 6.67
C MET A 110 6.37 -14.15 6.93
N LYS A 111 7.53 -14.64 7.36
CA LYS A 111 7.74 -16.04 7.73
C LYS A 111 8.21 -16.11 9.15
N ARG A 112 7.49 -16.86 9.98
CA ARG A 112 7.94 -17.25 11.31
C ARG A 112 8.61 -18.62 11.23
N GLU A 113 9.60 -18.83 12.05
CA GLU A 113 10.25 -20.13 12.15
C GLU A 113 9.23 -21.24 12.45
N GLY A 114 9.38 -22.40 11.80
CA GLY A 114 8.41 -23.50 11.93
C GLY A 114 7.06 -23.29 11.22
N GLN A 115 6.75 -22.10 10.69
CA GLN A 115 5.47 -21.79 10.07
C GLN A 115 5.58 -21.54 8.56
N VAL A 116 4.45 -21.68 7.87
CA VAL A 116 4.34 -21.34 6.45
C VAL A 116 4.35 -19.81 6.30
N ALA A 117 5.08 -19.32 5.29
CA ALA A 117 5.11 -17.89 5.00
C ALA A 117 3.71 -17.34 4.70
N SER A 118 3.38 -16.21 5.29
CA SER A 118 2.11 -15.50 5.09
C SER A 118 2.32 -14.24 4.26
N ILE A 119 1.37 -13.95 3.36
CA ILE A 119 1.38 -12.72 2.56
C ILE A 119 0.84 -11.59 3.42
N VAL A 120 1.58 -10.48 3.50
CA VAL A 120 1.20 -9.30 4.27
C VAL A 120 0.44 -8.29 3.40
N THR A 121 0.81 -8.17 2.12
CA THR A 121 0.20 -7.24 1.15
C THR A 121 -1.04 -7.84 0.49
N SER A 122 -1.91 -6.97 -0.02
CA SER A 122 -3.07 -7.38 -0.83
C SER A 122 -2.62 -7.95 -2.19
N GLU A 123 -3.43 -8.87 -2.75
CA GLU A 123 -3.19 -9.41 -4.11
C GLU A 123 -3.32 -8.38 -5.23
N LYS A 124 -3.98 -7.24 -4.94
CA LYS A 124 -4.22 -6.16 -5.91
C LYS A 124 -3.07 -5.17 -6.01
N VAL A 125 -2.02 -5.35 -5.22
CA VAL A 125 -0.89 -4.43 -5.19
C VAL A 125 0.42 -5.16 -5.43
N LYS A 126 1.43 -4.39 -5.85
CA LYS A 126 2.80 -4.87 -6.01
C LYS A 126 3.74 -4.02 -5.16
N VAL A 127 4.68 -4.66 -4.52
CA VAL A 127 5.79 -4.00 -3.84
C VAL A 127 6.88 -3.72 -4.87
N GLU A 128 7.12 -2.45 -5.16
CA GLU A 128 8.20 -2.03 -6.07
C GLU A 128 9.52 -1.84 -5.34
N GLU A 129 9.44 -1.39 -4.08
CA GLU A 129 10.63 -1.12 -3.29
C GLU A 129 10.38 -1.48 -1.83
N LEU A 130 11.31 -2.24 -1.25
CA LEU A 130 11.38 -2.51 0.17
C LEU A 130 12.83 -2.37 0.59
N VAL A 131 13.14 -1.37 1.41
CA VAL A 131 14.49 -1.12 1.88
C VAL A 131 14.48 -1.01 3.39
N PHE A 132 15.36 -1.77 4.01
CA PHE A 132 15.65 -1.70 5.43
C PHE A 132 16.98 -0.96 5.63
N THR A 133 17.04 -0.06 6.61
CA THR A 133 18.26 0.62 7.00
C THR A 133 18.42 0.53 8.51
N ARG A 134 19.52 -0.06 8.94
CA ARG A 134 19.84 -0.12 10.37
C ARG A 134 20.39 1.22 10.83
N LEU A 135 19.83 1.74 11.91
CA LEU A 135 20.26 2.97 12.56
C LEU A 135 20.85 2.60 13.92
N ASN A 136 22.14 2.77 14.07
CA ASN A 136 22.82 2.57 15.35
C ASN A 136 22.76 3.88 16.13
N THR A 137 21.90 3.96 17.15
CA THR A 137 21.76 5.17 17.97
C THR A 137 22.68 5.14 19.19
N SER A 138 22.99 3.94 19.72
CA SER A 138 23.98 3.65 20.78
C SER A 138 24.19 2.13 20.88
N ALA A 139 25.10 1.66 21.73
CA ALA A 139 25.46 0.27 21.84
C ALA A 139 24.25 -0.66 22.16
N ASP A 140 23.24 -0.14 22.87
CA ASP A 140 22.08 -0.92 23.34
C ASP A 140 20.79 -0.63 22.60
N ASN A 141 20.73 0.37 21.72
CA ASN A 141 19.51 0.75 21.00
C ASN A 141 19.68 0.67 19.48
N SER A 142 19.28 -0.44 18.89
CA SER A 142 19.17 -0.57 17.45
C SER A 142 17.79 -0.11 16.98
N ALA A 143 17.75 0.71 15.94
CA ALA A 143 16.53 1.08 15.26
C ALA A 143 16.59 0.68 13.79
N VAL A 144 15.45 0.35 13.21
CA VAL A 144 15.33 0.03 11.79
C VAL A 144 14.45 1.08 11.13
N ARG A 145 14.97 1.71 10.09
CA ARG A 145 14.16 2.50 9.17
C ARG A 145 13.70 1.61 8.04
N VAL A 146 12.41 1.62 7.79
CA VAL A 146 11.74 0.88 6.71
C VAL A 146 11.24 1.88 5.68
N LYS A 147 11.58 1.65 4.42
CA LYS A 147 11.00 2.32 3.26
C LYS A 147 10.25 1.29 2.44
N ILE A 148 8.98 1.51 2.21
CA ILE A 148 8.16 0.65 1.34
C ILE A 148 7.48 1.49 0.26
N LYS A 149 7.57 1.05 -0.99
CA LYS A 149 6.84 1.61 -2.13
C LYS A 149 5.92 0.55 -2.71
N ILE A 150 4.64 0.85 -2.72
CA ILE A 150 3.59 -0.04 -3.21
C ILE A 150 2.84 0.66 -4.33
N VAL A 151 2.47 -0.10 -5.35
CA VAL A 151 1.66 0.35 -6.48
C VAL A 151 0.47 -0.57 -6.65
N TYR A 152 -0.64 -0.03 -7.15
CA TYR A 152 -1.78 -0.83 -7.55
C TYR A 152 -1.45 -1.61 -8.83
N ALA A 153 -1.71 -2.92 -8.83
CA ALA A 153 -1.48 -3.80 -9.98
C ALA A 153 -2.70 -3.77 -10.91
N ASP A 154 -2.75 -2.76 -11.80
CA ASP A 154 -3.80 -2.69 -12.81
C ASP A 154 -3.46 -3.64 -13.98
N PRO A 155 -4.30 -4.62 -14.30
CA PRO A 155 -4.03 -5.55 -15.40
C PRO A 155 -4.09 -4.89 -16.79
N ILE A 156 -4.73 -3.73 -16.92
CA ILE A 156 -4.95 -3.05 -18.21
C ILE A 156 -3.94 -1.91 -18.40
N ASN A 157 -3.74 -1.08 -17.38
CA ASN A 157 -2.95 0.16 -17.48
C ASN A 157 -1.55 0.04 -16.86
N GLY A 158 -1.20 -1.15 -16.34
CA GLY A 158 0.05 -1.36 -15.61
C GLY A 158 0.02 -0.78 -14.18
N PRO A 159 1.19 -0.72 -13.51
CA PRO A 159 1.28 -0.24 -12.14
C PRO A 159 0.86 1.23 -12.02
N THR A 160 -0.11 1.52 -11.15
CA THR A 160 -0.66 2.86 -10.94
C THR A 160 -0.75 3.22 -9.46
N SER A 161 -0.96 4.50 -9.18
CA SER A 161 -1.17 5.01 -7.81
C SER A 161 -0.05 4.63 -6.83
N PRO A 162 1.21 5.02 -7.09
CA PRO A 162 2.33 4.71 -6.22
C PRO A 162 2.18 5.40 -4.86
N VAL A 163 2.41 4.63 -3.79
CA VAL A 163 2.44 5.12 -2.41
C VAL A 163 3.77 4.73 -1.81
N THR A 164 4.49 5.69 -1.24
CA THR A 164 5.75 5.45 -0.52
C THR A 164 5.57 5.84 0.93
N LEU A 165 5.85 4.91 1.84
CA LEU A 165 5.84 5.14 3.27
C LEU A 165 7.23 4.93 3.86
N TYR A 166 7.51 5.70 4.92
CA TYR A 166 8.69 5.58 5.74
C TYR A 166 8.28 5.41 7.19
N SER A 167 8.95 4.52 7.89
CA SER A 167 8.84 4.37 9.34
C SER A 167 10.21 4.13 9.94
N THR A 168 10.40 4.58 11.17
CA THR A 168 11.59 4.26 11.95
C THR A 168 11.12 3.71 13.29
N THR A 169 11.51 2.48 13.58
CA THR A 169 11.09 1.77 14.78
C THR A 169 12.33 1.27 15.52
N ALA A 170 12.40 1.56 16.82
CA ALA A 170 13.45 1.04 17.69
C ALA A 170 13.02 -0.32 18.22
N LEU A 171 14.00 -1.21 18.38
CA LEU A 171 13.83 -2.46 19.13
C LEU A 171 13.60 -2.12 20.60
N ARG A 172 12.90 -3.02 21.29
CA ARG A 172 12.70 -2.89 22.73
C ARG A 172 14.03 -3.24 23.42
N SER A 173 14.63 -2.27 24.11
CA SER A 173 15.73 -2.56 25.05
C SER A 173 15.14 -2.98 26.38
N TYR A 174 15.54 -4.12 26.88
CA TYR A 174 15.29 -4.58 28.25
C TYR A 174 16.49 -4.25 29.14
#